data_0a7b610753d74eb6ebea7af2f0a0af77
#
_entry.id   0a7b610753d74eb6ebea7af2f0a0af77
#
_cell.length_a   1.000
_cell.length_b   1.000
_cell.length_c   1.000
_cell.angle_alpha   90.00
_cell.angle_beta   90.00
_cell.angle_gamma   90.00
#
_symmetry.space_group_name_H-M   'P 1'
#
loop_
_entity.id
_entity.type
_entity.pdbx_description
1 polymer ?
#
loop_
_entity_poly.entity_id
_entity_poly.type
_entity_poly.pdbx_seq_one_letter_code
_entity_poly.pdbx_strand_id
1 'polypeptide(L)'
;MPVATLVAGSRSGRTVQAREVRRRRFGALILDLIFISIVSLVVNNVYGVTVVTSGAPISPGQMFAFYTTATTVGWPALTLLWLAYYMVPESLFGASLGKMLYGLCVVRVDVGPLGVGAVFTRNLLRLIDVLPAFYLLGGLLVLGSASSQRMGDRWAGTAVVARDAILADDPHATRRPSRGTSRAVGIALGAALLFTVAFNYFGRPPLVIEGMYNQHQLLETDVTAYRLGAPEWGFGTVTYPITAVVRAKNCSGTITLNWLFIGWVQGQAQWTCSS
;
A
#
# COMPACT_ATOMS: atom_id res chain seq x y z
N MET A 1 -25.02 -27.66 -8.42
CA MET A 1 -26.15 -27.07 -7.66
C MET A 1 -25.88 -25.60 -7.45
N PRO A 2 -26.86 -24.70 -7.63
CA PRO A 2 -26.60 -23.26 -7.49
C PRO A 2 -26.27 -22.88 -6.04
N VAL A 3 -25.35 -21.92 -5.84
CA VAL A 3 -24.98 -21.34 -4.52
C VAL A 3 -26.22 -20.90 -3.71
N ALA A 4 -27.35 -20.70 -4.39
CA ALA A 4 -28.64 -20.45 -3.77
C ALA A 4 -29.11 -21.59 -2.83
N THR A 5 -28.70 -22.83 -3.07
CA THR A 5 -29.06 -24.00 -2.25
C THR A 5 -28.23 -24.07 -0.96
N LEU A 6 -26.98 -23.59 -0.97
CA LEU A 6 -26.14 -23.43 0.24
C LEU A 6 -26.76 -22.44 1.24
N VAL A 7 -27.63 -21.55 0.78
CA VAL A 7 -28.36 -20.58 1.60
C VAL A 7 -29.69 -21.17 2.12
N ALA A 8 -30.08 -22.36 1.70
CA ALA A 8 -31.41 -22.94 1.95
C ALA A 8 -31.60 -23.72 3.25
N GLY A 9 -30.61 -23.70 4.18
CA GLY A 9 -30.76 -24.22 5.53
C GLY A 9 -31.86 -23.55 6.34
N SER A 10 -32.31 -24.13 7.45
CA SER A 10 -33.34 -23.56 8.33
C SER A 10 -33.06 -22.10 8.68
N ARG A 11 -34.09 -21.28 8.89
CA ARG A 11 -33.92 -19.84 9.23
C ARG A 11 -32.99 -19.62 10.41
N SER A 12 -32.97 -20.51 11.40
CA SER A 12 -32.08 -20.43 12.57
C SER A 12 -30.61 -20.71 12.20
N GLY A 13 -30.33 -21.71 11.39
CA GLY A 13 -28.97 -22.04 10.93
C GLY A 13 -28.37 -20.92 10.04
N ARG A 14 -29.18 -20.30 9.21
CA ARG A 14 -28.75 -19.17 8.35
C ARG A 14 -28.31 -17.95 9.14
N THR A 15 -28.99 -17.61 10.23
CA THR A 15 -28.64 -16.44 11.05
C THR A 15 -27.34 -16.65 11.82
N VAL A 16 -27.09 -17.85 12.32
CA VAL A 16 -25.85 -18.20 13.04
C VAL A 16 -24.66 -18.18 12.07
N GLN A 17 -24.80 -18.79 10.91
CA GLN A 17 -23.75 -18.83 9.88
C GLN A 17 -23.42 -17.41 9.33
N ALA A 18 -24.45 -16.58 9.11
CA ALA A 18 -24.24 -15.19 8.66
C ALA A 18 -23.51 -14.34 9.73
N ARG A 19 -23.80 -14.55 11.01
CA ARG A 19 -23.12 -13.86 12.12
C ARG A 19 -21.65 -14.29 12.22
N GLU A 20 -21.35 -15.57 12.07
CA GLU A 20 -20.00 -16.09 12.11
C GLU A 20 -19.16 -15.57 10.93
N VAL A 21 -19.67 -15.62 9.70
CA VAL A 21 -19.01 -15.07 8.53
C VAL A 21 -18.76 -13.55 8.70
N ARG A 22 -19.69 -12.81 9.31
CA ARG A 22 -19.52 -11.39 9.58
C ARG A 22 -18.38 -11.12 10.57
N ARG A 23 -18.29 -11.89 11.66
CA ARG A 23 -17.21 -11.80 12.65
C ARG A 23 -15.86 -12.09 12.00
N ARG A 24 -15.76 -13.17 11.23
CA ARG A 24 -14.55 -13.54 10.49
C ARG A 24 -14.16 -12.46 9.46
N ARG A 25 -15.11 -11.83 8.79
CA ARG A 25 -14.88 -10.70 7.87
C ARG A 25 -14.30 -9.48 8.57
N PHE A 26 -14.78 -9.17 9.76
CA PHE A 26 -14.26 -8.05 10.56
C PHE A 26 -12.81 -8.32 10.99
N GLY A 27 -12.51 -9.52 11.52
CA GLY A 27 -11.15 -9.91 11.85
C GLY A 27 -10.22 -9.91 10.62
N ALA A 28 -10.69 -10.40 9.47
CA ALA A 28 -9.95 -10.36 8.21
C ALA A 28 -9.64 -8.92 7.77
N LEU A 29 -10.58 -7.98 7.94
CA LEU A 29 -10.36 -6.56 7.64
C LEU A 29 -9.26 -5.96 8.51
N ILE A 30 -9.25 -6.25 9.81
CA ILE A 30 -8.21 -5.76 10.73
C ILE A 30 -6.84 -6.28 10.29
N LEU A 31 -6.72 -7.58 10.00
CA LEU A 31 -5.47 -8.15 9.51
C LEU A 31 -5.04 -7.55 8.16
N ASP A 32 -5.96 -7.37 7.22
CA ASP A 32 -5.67 -6.73 5.95
C ASP A 32 -5.15 -5.28 6.16
N LEU A 33 -5.74 -4.52 7.09
CA LEU A 33 -5.26 -3.18 7.44
C LEU A 33 -3.85 -3.20 8.04
N ILE A 34 -3.55 -4.15 8.91
CA ILE A 34 -2.20 -4.32 9.47
C ILE A 34 -1.20 -4.64 8.35
N PHE A 35 -1.50 -5.61 7.49
CA PHE A 35 -0.61 -5.99 6.40
C PHE A 35 -0.36 -4.84 5.43
N ILE A 36 -1.41 -4.14 4.98
CA ILE A 36 -1.22 -3.02 4.05
C ILE A 36 -0.49 -1.84 4.71
N SER A 37 -0.67 -1.62 6.01
CA SER A 37 0.08 -0.61 6.76
C SER A 37 1.57 -0.94 6.82
N ILE A 38 1.93 -2.21 7.08
CA ILE A 38 3.32 -2.67 7.06
C ILE A 38 3.92 -2.51 5.65
N VAL A 39 3.21 -2.95 4.61
CA VAL A 39 3.66 -2.80 3.23
C VAL A 39 3.83 -1.33 2.85
N SER A 40 2.89 -0.47 3.24
CA SER A 40 2.97 0.98 2.99
C SER A 40 4.15 1.62 3.73
N LEU A 41 4.42 1.19 4.97
CA LEU A 41 5.57 1.64 5.73
C LEU A 41 6.88 1.29 5.02
N VAL A 42 7.02 0.05 4.55
CA VAL A 42 8.20 -0.39 3.80
C VAL A 42 8.36 0.39 2.50
N VAL A 43 7.28 0.54 1.73
CA VAL A 43 7.30 1.28 0.47
C VAL A 43 7.66 2.75 0.69
N ASN A 44 7.08 3.40 1.69
CA ASN A 44 7.43 4.78 2.02
C ASN A 44 8.91 4.91 2.42
N ASN A 45 9.43 4.00 3.24
CA ASN A 45 10.83 4.06 3.66
C ASN A 45 11.82 3.81 2.52
N VAL A 46 11.48 2.92 1.56
CA VAL A 46 12.38 2.57 0.45
C VAL A 46 12.29 3.58 -0.70
N TYR A 47 11.10 3.94 -1.11
CA TYR A 47 10.85 4.73 -2.32
C TYR A 47 10.41 6.17 -2.05
N GLY A 48 10.03 6.50 -0.82
CA GLY A 48 9.50 7.81 -0.47
C GLY A 48 10.58 8.89 -0.31
N VAL A 49 10.15 10.13 -0.44
CA VAL A 49 10.92 11.34 -0.12
C VAL A 49 10.42 11.88 1.21
N THR A 50 11.34 12.38 2.02
CA THR A 50 10.95 13.06 3.26
C THR A 50 10.48 14.47 2.94
N VAL A 51 9.25 14.78 3.30
CA VAL A 51 8.63 16.09 3.13
C VAL A 51 8.29 16.69 4.49
N VAL A 52 8.40 17.99 4.59
CA VAL A 52 7.96 18.75 5.76
C VAL A 52 6.56 19.25 5.49
N THR A 53 5.63 18.88 6.35
CA THR A 53 4.27 19.42 6.32
C THR A 53 4.14 20.44 7.43
N SER A 54 3.98 21.71 7.09
CA SER A 54 3.62 22.76 8.04
C SER A 54 2.11 22.81 8.19
N GLY A 55 1.60 22.59 9.39
CA GLY A 55 0.20 22.88 9.71
C GLY A 55 0.04 24.38 9.90
N ALA A 56 -0.89 25.01 9.19
CA ALA A 56 -1.28 26.39 9.48
C ALA A 56 -1.83 26.49 10.92
N PRO A 57 -1.57 27.57 11.66
CA PRO A 57 -2.14 27.76 12.98
C PRO A 57 -3.67 27.74 12.90
N ILE A 58 -4.31 26.93 13.74
CA ILE A 58 -5.77 26.70 13.72
C ILE A 58 -6.52 27.96 14.17
N SER A 59 -5.85 28.94 14.79
CA SER A 59 -6.46 30.18 15.27
C SER A 59 -5.44 31.34 15.28
N PRO A 60 -5.87 32.57 15.01
CA PRO A 60 -5.03 33.77 15.19
C PRO A 60 -4.62 33.87 16.68
N GLY A 61 -3.33 33.80 16.95
CA GLY A 61 -2.76 33.88 18.31
C GLY A 61 -2.14 32.58 18.82
N GLN A 62 -2.25 31.44 18.12
CA GLN A 62 -1.49 30.24 18.47
C GLN A 62 -0.08 30.32 17.93
N MET A 63 0.90 30.38 18.85
CA MET A 63 2.33 30.57 18.56
C MET A 63 3.06 29.26 18.25
N PHE A 64 2.34 28.16 18.03
CA PHE A 64 2.94 26.86 17.74
C PHE A 64 2.63 26.43 16.29
N ALA A 65 3.63 26.61 15.41
CA ALA A 65 3.62 25.93 14.13
C ALA A 65 4.06 24.48 14.38
N PHE A 66 3.17 23.51 14.08
CA PHE A 66 3.54 22.10 14.12
C PHE A 66 4.20 21.75 12.80
N TYR A 67 5.49 21.45 12.84
CA TYR A 67 6.20 20.86 11.70
C TYR A 67 6.21 19.36 11.88
N THR A 68 5.57 18.64 10.94
CA THR A 68 5.65 17.19 10.88
C THR A 68 6.46 16.78 9.67
N THR A 69 7.42 15.91 9.86
CA THR A 69 8.16 15.29 8.76
C THR A 69 7.56 13.92 8.45
N ALA A 70 7.30 13.65 7.20
CA ALA A 70 6.82 12.35 6.75
C ALA A 70 7.59 11.90 5.51
N THR A 71 8.07 10.65 5.52
CA THR A 71 8.64 10.02 4.31
C THR A 71 7.51 9.33 3.56
N THR A 72 7.23 9.75 2.33
CA THR A 72 6.09 9.24 1.56
C THR A 72 6.39 9.22 0.06
N VAL A 73 5.80 8.24 -0.62
CA VAL A 73 5.75 8.16 -2.10
C VAL A 73 4.58 8.96 -2.69
N GLY A 74 3.81 9.62 -1.84
CA GLY A 74 2.62 10.37 -2.25
C GLY A 74 1.35 9.51 -2.32
N TRP A 75 0.21 10.18 -2.19
CA TRP A 75 -1.11 9.53 -2.14
C TRP A 75 -1.49 8.73 -3.39
N PRO A 76 -1.14 9.10 -4.65
CA PRO A 76 -1.50 8.30 -5.82
C PRO A 76 -0.82 6.93 -5.82
N ALA A 77 0.49 6.89 -5.48
CA ALA A 77 1.24 5.64 -5.40
C ALA A 77 0.73 4.73 -4.26
N LEU A 78 0.41 5.30 -3.10
CA LEU A 78 -0.20 4.56 -1.99
C LEU A 78 -1.58 4.02 -2.35
N THR A 79 -2.38 4.77 -3.11
CA THR A 79 -3.69 4.30 -3.59
C THR A 79 -3.54 3.12 -4.54
N LEU A 80 -2.60 3.18 -5.49
CA LEU A 80 -2.30 2.08 -6.40
C LEU A 80 -1.78 0.84 -5.66
N LEU A 81 -0.90 1.02 -4.68
CA LEU A 81 -0.41 -0.04 -3.81
C LEU A 81 -1.57 -0.72 -3.06
N TRP A 82 -2.46 0.07 -2.51
CA TRP A 82 -3.63 -0.42 -1.78
C TRP A 82 -4.59 -1.21 -2.68
N LEU A 83 -4.85 -0.72 -3.90
CA LEU A 83 -5.63 -1.47 -4.90
C LEU A 83 -4.94 -2.78 -5.27
N ALA A 84 -3.64 -2.76 -5.56
CA ALA A 84 -2.86 -3.94 -5.91
C ALA A 84 -2.88 -4.98 -4.79
N TYR A 85 -2.75 -4.56 -3.52
CA TYR A 85 -2.81 -5.44 -2.35
C TYR A 85 -4.10 -6.28 -2.29
N TYR A 86 -5.23 -5.70 -2.68
CA TYR A 86 -6.49 -6.45 -2.70
C TYR A 86 -6.72 -7.18 -4.03
N MET A 87 -6.43 -6.55 -5.15
CA MET A 87 -6.72 -7.11 -6.48
C MET A 87 -5.87 -8.33 -6.79
N VAL A 88 -4.57 -8.29 -6.48
CA VAL A 88 -3.65 -9.37 -6.84
C VAL A 88 -4.00 -10.68 -6.10
N PRO A 89 -4.08 -10.74 -4.75
CA PRO A 89 -4.44 -11.97 -4.08
C PRO A 89 -5.86 -12.43 -4.35
N GLU A 90 -6.83 -11.50 -4.50
CA GLU A 90 -8.21 -11.89 -4.83
C GLU A 90 -8.31 -12.47 -6.24
N SER A 91 -7.52 -11.98 -7.22
CA SER A 91 -7.48 -12.55 -8.57
C SER A 91 -6.83 -13.93 -8.62
N LEU A 92 -5.79 -14.15 -7.81
CA LEU A 92 -5.00 -15.39 -7.82
C LEU A 92 -5.61 -16.47 -6.92
N PHE A 93 -6.06 -16.10 -5.74
CA PHE A 93 -6.48 -17.04 -4.68
C PHE A 93 -7.96 -16.92 -4.30
N GLY A 94 -8.67 -15.96 -4.89
CA GLY A 94 -10.06 -15.68 -4.54
C GLY A 94 -10.23 -15.05 -3.16
N ALA A 95 -9.17 -14.55 -2.53
CA ALA A 95 -9.23 -13.96 -1.20
C ALA A 95 -8.04 -13.03 -0.95
N SER A 96 -8.21 -11.95 -0.15
CA SER A 96 -7.10 -11.18 0.41
C SER A 96 -6.37 -12.00 1.48
N LEU A 97 -5.16 -11.56 1.89
CA LEU A 97 -4.36 -12.28 2.90
C LEU A 97 -5.13 -12.46 4.21
N GLY A 98 -5.77 -11.40 4.72
CA GLY A 98 -6.58 -11.49 5.92
C GLY A 98 -7.77 -12.45 5.78
N LYS A 99 -8.45 -12.45 4.62
CA LYS A 99 -9.53 -13.41 4.35
C LYS A 99 -9.04 -14.85 4.31
N MET A 100 -7.86 -15.10 3.72
CA MET A 100 -7.25 -16.42 3.67
C MET A 100 -7.00 -16.97 5.08
N LEU A 101 -6.48 -16.14 5.99
CA LEU A 101 -6.20 -16.53 7.38
C LEU A 101 -7.49 -16.80 8.16
N TYR A 102 -8.58 -16.11 7.85
CA TYR A 102 -9.89 -16.37 8.46
C TYR A 102 -10.72 -17.42 7.73
N GLY A 103 -10.15 -18.16 6.78
CA GLY A 103 -10.85 -19.20 6.03
C GLY A 103 -12.02 -18.67 5.21
N LEU A 104 -11.92 -17.45 4.67
CA LEU A 104 -12.93 -16.83 3.82
C LEU A 104 -12.46 -16.83 2.37
N CYS A 105 -13.39 -16.94 1.44
CA CYS A 105 -13.14 -16.76 0.01
C CYS A 105 -14.27 -16.00 -0.68
N VAL A 106 -13.95 -15.45 -1.84
CA VAL A 106 -14.86 -14.73 -2.72
C VAL A 106 -15.32 -15.68 -3.81
N VAL A 107 -16.62 -15.76 -4.00
CA VAL A 107 -17.25 -16.56 -5.05
C VAL A 107 -18.21 -15.70 -5.87
N ARG A 108 -18.47 -16.08 -7.10
CA ARG A 108 -19.57 -15.50 -7.88
C ARG A 108 -20.89 -16.11 -7.47
N VAL A 109 -21.94 -15.31 -7.49
CA VAL A 109 -23.31 -15.74 -7.14
C VAL A 109 -23.87 -16.70 -8.21
N ASP A 110 -23.44 -16.54 -9.48
CA ASP A 110 -23.84 -17.35 -10.62
C ASP A 110 -23.01 -18.62 -10.86
N VAL A 111 -22.20 -19.03 -9.86
CA VAL A 111 -21.35 -20.26 -9.88
C VAL A 111 -20.24 -20.24 -10.94
N GLY A 112 -20.09 -19.14 -11.69
CA GLY A 112 -19.03 -18.98 -12.67
C GLY A 112 -17.64 -18.75 -12.03
N PRO A 113 -16.56 -18.84 -12.82
CA PRO A 113 -15.22 -18.51 -12.35
C PRO A 113 -15.14 -17.02 -11.96
N LEU A 114 -14.41 -16.72 -10.89
CA LEU A 114 -14.16 -15.34 -10.47
C LEU A 114 -13.29 -14.66 -11.54
N GLY A 115 -13.93 -13.84 -12.39
CA GLY A 115 -13.23 -13.12 -13.45
C GLY A 115 -12.49 -11.87 -12.91
N VAL A 116 -11.42 -11.46 -13.59
CA VAL A 116 -10.64 -10.26 -13.25
C VAL A 116 -11.51 -9.00 -13.22
N GLY A 117 -12.49 -8.89 -14.13
CA GLY A 117 -13.44 -7.77 -14.14
C GLY A 117 -14.27 -7.65 -12.87
N ALA A 118 -14.78 -8.78 -12.34
CA ALA A 118 -15.52 -8.77 -11.08
C ALA A 118 -14.64 -8.37 -9.90
N VAL A 119 -13.38 -8.85 -9.86
CA VAL A 119 -12.38 -8.45 -8.84
C VAL A 119 -12.05 -6.96 -8.97
N PHE A 120 -11.85 -6.47 -10.19
CA PHE A 120 -11.58 -5.06 -10.44
C PHE A 120 -12.74 -4.17 -9.96
N THR A 121 -13.95 -4.42 -10.42
CA THR A 121 -15.14 -3.63 -10.06
C THR A 121 -15.36 -3.57 -8.56
N ARG A 122 -15.26 -4.71 -7.85
CA ARG A 122 -15.46 -4.73 -6.40
C ARG A 122 -14.37 -3.99 -5.62
N ASN A 123 -13.10 -4.04 -6.08
CA ASN A 123 -11.99 -3.37 -5.40
C ASN A 123 -11.93 -1.88 -5.76
N LEU A 124 -12.35 -1.49 -6.97
CA LEU A 124 -12.51 -0.09 -7.34
C LEU A 124 -13.61 0.57 -6.50
N LEU A 125 -14.76 -0.09 -6.33
CA LEU A 125 -15.84 0.41 -5.46
C LEU A 125 -15.44 0.47 -3.98
N ARG A 126 -14.43 -0.31 -3.56
CA ARG A 126 -13.86 -0.19 -2.22
C ARG A 126 -13.21 1.18 -1.98
N LEU A 127 -12.67 1.85 -3.01
CA LEU A 127 -12.17 3.23 -2.87
C LEU A 127 -13.27 4.20 -2.45
N ILE A 128 -14.49 3.98 -2.96
CA ILE A 128 -15.67 4.77 -2.59
C ILE A 128 -16.07 4.47 -1.15
N ASP A 129 -16.01 3.20 -0.74
CA ASP A 129 -16.29 2.78 0.64
C ASP A 129 -15.29 3.40 1.65
N VAL A 130 -14.06 3.77 1.24
CA VAL A 130 -13.01 4.36 2.10
C VAL A 130 -13.23 5.85 2.38
N LEU A 131 -14.00 6.57 1.58
CA LEU A 131 -14.34 7.97 1.85
C LEU A 131 -15.08 8.11 3.19
N PRO A 132 -14.75 9.14 4.02
CA PRO A 132 -15.16 9.21 5.44
C PRO A 132 -16.66 9.06 5.71
N ALA A 133 -17.50 9.56 4.80
CA ALA A 133 -18.96 9.42 4.90
C ALA A 133 -19.47 8.04 4.47
N PHE A 134 -18.73 7.32 3.61
CA PHE A 134 -19.16 6.06 3.02
C PHE A 134 -18.70 4.83 3.81
N TYR A 135 -17.71 4.94 4.70
CA TYR A 135 -17.40 3.86 5.66
C TYR A 135 -18.57 3.56 6.58
N LEU A 136 -19.29 4.60 7.01
CA LEU A 136 -20.54 4.46 7.76
C LEU A 136 -21.63 3.82 6.88
N LEU A 137 -21.77 4.23 5.63
CA LEU A 137 -22.73 3.66 4.68
C LEU A 137 -22.39 2.21 4.31
N GLY A 138 -21.15 1.89 4.00
CA GLY A 138 -20.70 0.53 3.73
C GLY A 138 -20.87 -0.40 4.93
N GLY A 139 -20.57 0.08 6.14
CA GLY A 139 -20.80 -0.62 7.41
C GLY A 139 -22.28 -0.86 7.69
N LEU A 140 -23.12 0.17 7.55
CA LEU A 140 -24.58 0.09 7.72
C LEU A 140 -25.22 -0.85 6.70
N LEU A 141 -24.79 -0.85 5.44
CA LEU A 141 -25.27 -1.77 4.41
C LEU A 141 -24.91 -3.22 4.73
N VAL A 142 -23.72 -3.49 5.27
CA VAL A 142 -23.32 -4.85 5.71
C VAL A 142 -24.11 -5.28 6.94
N LEU A 143 -24.41 -4.36 7.86
CA LEU A 143 -25.19 -4.63 9.07
C LEU A 143 -26.68 -4.86 8.77
N GLY A 144 -27.24 -4.08 7.83
CA GLY A 144 -28.66 -4.17 7.43
C GLY A 144 -28.97 -5.21 6.35
N SER A 145 -27.96 -5.77 5.69
CA SER A 145 -28.16 -6.74 4.61
C SER A 145 -28.21 -8.17 5.13
N ALA A 146 -29.29 -8.90 4.83
CA ALA A 146 -29.42 -10.33 5.13
C ALA A 146 -28.31 -11.18 4.48
N SER A 147 -27.75 -10.73 3.34
CA SER A 147 -26.66 -11.39 2.61
C SER A 147 -25.26 -10.92 3.04
N SER A 148 -25.16 -9.95 3.95
CA SER A 148 -23.88 -9.33 4.38
C SER A 148 -22.97 -8.89 3.22
N GLN A 149 -23.54 -8.55 2.06
CA GLN A 149 -22.83 -8.09 0.88
C GLN A 149 -22.63 -6.57 0.94
N ARG A 150 -21.39 -6.11 0.62
CA ARG A 150 -21.12 -4.69 0.39
C ARG A 150 -21.67 -4.26 -0.97
N MET A 151 -21.77 -2.94 -1.21
CA MET A 151 -22.23 -2.42 -2.49
C MET A 151 -21.37 -2.95 -3.65
N GLY A 152 -20.05 -2.94 -3.51
CA GLY A 152 -19.13 -3.49 -4.49
C GLY A 152 -19.31 -4.99 -4.74
N ASP A 153 -19.66 -5.78 -3.72
CA ASP A 153 -19.95 -7.21 -3.86
C ASP A 153 -21.21 -7.44 -4.71
N ARG A 154 -22.25 -6.63 -4.50
CA ARG A 154 -23.52 -6.71 -5.25
C ARG A 154 -23.34 -6.36 -6.73
N TRP A 155 -22.65 -5.25 -7.00
CA TRP A 155 -22.40 -4.79 -8.37
C TRP A 155 -21.49 -5.75 -9.16
N ALA A 156 -20.54 -6.39 -8.48
CA ALA A 156 -19.67 -7.38 -9.08
C ALA A 156 -20.29 -8.80 -9.17
N GLY A 157 -21.54 -9.00 -8.69
CA GLY A 157 -22.18 -10.31 -8.64
C GLY A 157 -21.41 -11.34 -7.81
N THR A 158 -20.78 -10.89 -6.70
CA THR A 158 -19.94 -11.73 -5.87
C THR A 158 -20.44 -11.81 -4.42
N ALA A 159 -20.03 -12.85 -3.70
CA ALA A 159 -20.30 -13.02 -2.29
C ALA A 159 -19.03 -13.51 -1.57
N VAL A 160 -18.89 -13.16 -0.29
CA VAL A 160 -17.83 -13.73 0.56
C VAL A 160 -18.46 -14.82 1.40
N VAL A 161 -17.86 -16.00 1.36
CA VAL A 161 -18.35 -17.19 2.04
C VAL A 161 -17.23 -17.83 2.86
N ALA A 162 -17.59 -18.68 3.82
CA ALA A 162 -16.63 -19.47 4.54
C ALA A 162 -16.14 -20.62 3.63
N ARG A 163 -14.84 -20.83 3.59
CA ARG A 163 -14.21 -21.83 2.70
C ARG A 163 -14.58 -23.26 3.08
N ASP A 164 -14.74 -23.52 4.37
CA ASP A 164 -15.20 -24.80 4.93
C ASP A 164 -16.60 -25.17 4.44
N ALA A 165 -17.49 -24.20 4.29
CA ALA A 165 -18.85 -24.43 3.75
C ALA A 165 -18.84 -24.88 2.27
N ILE A 166 -17.91 -24.36 1.47
CA ILE A 166 -17.75 -24.77 0.06
C ILE A 166 -17.15 -26.18 -0.02
N LEU A 167 -16.14 -26.47 0.82
CA LEU A 167 -15.47 -27.76 0.83
C LEU A 167 -16.37 -28.88 1.30
N ALA A 168 -17.36 -28.59 2.16
CA ALA A 168 -18.38 -29.56 2.59
C ALA A 168 -19.33 -29.95 1.45
N ASP A 169 -19.60 -29.04 0.51
CA ASP A 169 -20.50 -29.27 -0.63
C ASP A 169 -19.78 -29.86 -1.85
N ASP A 170 -18.52 -29.44 -2.11
CA ASP A 170 -17.65 -29.98 -3.15
C ASP A 170 -16.18 -29.98 -2.70
N PRO A 171 -15.64 -31.17 -2.27
CA PRO A 171 -14.23 -31.31 -1.87
C PRO A 171 -13.21 -30.92 -2.96
N HIS A 172 -13.62 -30.92 -4.23
CA HIS A 172 -12.77 -30.55 -5.35
C HIS A 172 -12.87 -29.09 -5.76
N ALA A 173 -13.81 -28.32 -5.18
CA ALA A 173 -14.01 -26.89 -5.46
C ALA A 173 -12.85 -25.99 -5.01
N THR A 174 -11.83 -26.53 -4.35
CA THR A 174 -10.62 -25.78 -4.04
C THR A 174 -9.90 -25.43 -5.33
N ARG A 175 -10.09 -24.21 -5.78
CA ARG A 175 -9.32 -23.62 -6.86
C ARG A 175 -7.87 -23.45 -6.40
N ARG A 176 -7.07 -24.51 -6.52
CA ARG A 176 -5.61 -24.38 -6.40
C ARG A 176 -5.14 -23.58 -7.63
N PRO A 177 -4.39 -22.51 -7.43
CA PRO A 177 -3.78 -21.83 -8.57
C PRO A 177 -3.01 -22.86 -9.39
N SER A 178 -3.06 -22.74 -10.71
CA SER A 178 -2.29 -23.64 -11.57
C SER A 178 -0.82 -23.54 -11.19
N ARG A 179 -0.04 -24.61 -11.39
CA ARG A 179 1.41 -24.58 -11.17
C ARG A 179 2.09 -23.44 -11.92
N GLY A 180 1.57 -23.10 -13.11
CA GLY A 180 2.02 -21.95 -13.89
C GLY A 180 1.79 -20.61 -13.18
N THR A 181 0.59 -20.42 -12.62
CA THR A 181 0.24 -19.19 -11.87
C THR A 181 1.13 -19.03 -10.64
N SER A 182 1.34 -20.09 -9.86
CA SER A 182 2.22 -20.03 -8.68
C SER A 182 3.66 -19.69 -9.03
N ARG A 183 4.18 -20.25 -10.15
CA ARG A 183 5.52 -19.91 -10.66
C ARG A 183 5.60 -18.45 -11.10
N ALA A 184 4.62 -17.97 -11.87
CA ALA A 184 4.58 -16.59 -12.34
C ALA A 184 4.57 -15.59 -11.17
N VAL A 185 3.77 -15.87 -10.12
CA VAL A 185 3.75 -15.05 -8.89
C VAL A 185 5.10 -15.10 -8.16
N GLY A 186 5.72 -16.28 -8.04
CA GLY A 186 7.05 -16.42 -7.42
C GLY A 186 8.12 -15.62 -8.17
N ILE A 187 8.12 -15.68 -9.51
CA ILE A 187 9.05 -14.89 -10.35
C ILE A 187 8.79 -13.39 -10.17
N ALA A 188 7.52 -12.94 -10.18
CA ALA A 188 7.18 -11.54 -10.01
C ALA A 188 7.60 -11.00 -8.63
N LEU A 189 7.37 -11.78 -7.56
CA LEU A 189 7.82 -11.41 -6.21
C LEU A 189 9.35 -11.36 -6.10
N GLY A 190 10.05 -12.33 -6.70
CA GLY A 190 11.52 -12.33 -6.78
C GLY A 190 12.06 -11.11 -7.52
N ALA A 191 11.47 -10.78 -8.67
CA ALA A 191 11.84 -9.60 -9.45
C ALA A 191 11.54 -8.29 -8.67
N ALA A 192 10.40 -8.20 -8.00
CA ALA A 192 10.05 -7.05 -7.16
C ALA A 192 11.04 -6.88 -5.99
N LEU A 193 11.45 -7.97 -5.35
CA LEU A 193 12.44 -7.94 -4.29
C LEU A 193 13.80 -7.45 -4.81
N LEU A 194 14.26 -8.03 -5.92
CA LEU A 194 15.53 -7.62 -6.56
C LEU A 194 15.49 -6.14 -6.96
N PHE A 195 14.38 -5.70 -7.55
CA PHE A 195 14.19 -4.29 -7.90
C PHE A 195 14.22 -3.40 -6.66
N THR A 196 13.55 -3.81 -5.58
CA THR A 196 13.54 -3.05 -4.32
C THR A 196 14.95 -2.90 -3.74
N VAL A 197 15.74 -3.98 -3.73
CA VAL A 197 17.12 -3.95 -3.26
C VAL A 197 17.99 -3.05 -4.16
N ALA A 198 17.89 -3.23 -5.48
CA ALA A 198 18.62 -2.40 -6.44
C ALA A 198 18.23 -0.92 -6.33
N PHE A 199 16.95 -0.62 -6.22
CA PHE A 199 16.48 0.76 -6.05
C PHE A 199 16.95 1.36 -4.72
N ASN A 200 16.90 0.61 -3.63
CA ASN A 200 17.38 1.10 -2.33
C ASN A 200 18.88 1.43 -2.36
N TYR A 201 19.66 0.70 -3.13
CA TYR A 201 21.10 0.98 -3.28
C TYR A 201 21.37 2.08 -4.32
N PHE A 202 20.84 1.97 -5.55
CA PHE A 202 21.18 2.86 -6.66
C PHE A 202 20.22 4.06 -6.83
N GLY A 203 18.96 3.90 -6.55
CA GLY A 203 17.91 4.90 -6.77
C GLY A 203 17.60 5.78 -5.54
N ARG A 204 17.94 5.30 -4.35
CA ARG A 204 17.62 5.99 -3.10
C ARG A 204 18.46 7.25 -2.82
N PRO A 205 19.76 7.34 -3.15
CA PRO A 205 20.60 8.46 -2.78
C PRO A 205 20.06 9.86 -3.18
N PRO A 206 19.58 10.09 -4.42
CA PRO A 206 19.01 11.39 -4.77
C PRO A 206 17.78 11.77 -3.92
N LEU A 207 16.95 10.79 -3.53
CA LEU A 207 15.78 11.00 -2.69
C LEU A 207 16.17 11.38 -1.24
N VAL A 208 17.31 10.89 -0.76
CA VAL A 208 17.86 11.27 0.54
C VAL A 208 18.27 12.73 0.50
N ILE A 209 18.97 13.16 -0.55
CA ILE A 209 19.39 14.56 -0.74
C ILE A 209 18.15 15.47 -0.86
N GLU A 210 17.14 15.07 -1.62
CA GLU A 210 15.88 15.79 -1.74
C GLU A 210 15.14 15.89 -0.39
N GLY A 211 15.15 14.81 0.39
CA GLY A 211 14.61 14.83 1.75
C GLY A 211 15.32 15.81 2.66
N MET A 212 16.65 15.89 2.56
CA MET A 212 17.44 16.87 3.33
C MET A 212 17.16 18.31 2.89
N TYR A 213 17.00 18.54 1.57
CA TYR A 213 16.58 19.83 1.04
C TYR A 213 15.19 20.24 1.57
N ASN A 214 14.23 19.35 1.54
CA ASN A 214 12.87 19.61 2.03
C ASN A 214 12.83 19.89 3.55
N GLN A 215 13.78 19.36 4.30
CA GLN A 215 13.92 19.59 5.75
C GLN A 215 14.80 20.79 6.08
N HIS A 216 15.27 21.56 5.11
CA HIS A 216 16.25 22.66 5.28
C HIS A 216 17.57 22.23 5.94
N GLN A 217 17.94 20.95 5.77
CA GLN A 217 19.19 20.37 6.33
C GLN A 217 20.29 20.23 5.27
N LEU A 218 19.99 20.53 4.00
CA LEU A 218 20.97 20.47 2.94
C LEU A 218 21.98 21.60 3.12
N LEU A 219 23.25 21.24 3.23
CA LEU A 219 24.38 22.16 3.40
C LEU A 219 24.28 23.07 4.65
N GLU A 220 23.47 22.66 5.65
CA GLU A 220 23.27 23.42 6.92
C GLU A 220 22.87 24.89 6.74
N THR A 221 22.26 25.24 5.60
CA THR A 221 21.95 26.62 5.22
C THR A 221 20.65 26.70 4.43
N ASP A 222 20.14 27.91 4.25
CA ASP A 222 18.96 28.20 3.43
C ASP A 222 19.28 28.06 1.94
N VAL A 223 19.20 26.83 1.44
CA VAL A 223 19.33 26.51 0.02
C VAL A 223 17.97 26.78 -0.65
N THR A 224 17.94 27.66 -1.63
CA THR A 224 16.71 27.99 -2.38
C THR A 224 16.53 27.13 -3.63
N ALA A 225 17.61 26.66 -4.21
CA ALA A 225 17.61 25.75 -5.35
C ALA A 225 18.90 24.93 -5.38
N TYR A 226 18.82 23.71 -5.88
CA TYR A 226 20.00 22.88 -6.10
C TYR A 226 19.88 22.05 -7.38
N ARG A 227 21.01 21.61 -7.90
CA ARG A 227 21.11 20.67 -9.00
C ARG A 227 22.25 19.69 -8.72
N LEU A 228 21.99 18.40 -8.92
CA LEU A 228 22.97 17.33 -8.81
C LEU A 228 23.60 17.04 -10.15
N GLY A 229 24.90 16.81 -10.18
CA GLY A 229 25.64 16.25 -11.30
C GLY A 229 25.57 14.72 -11.34
N ALA A 230 26.34 14.11 -12.24
CA ALA A 230 26.44 12.67 -12.35
C ALA A 230 27.09 12.07 -11.07
N PRO A 231 26.53 10.97 -10.52
CA PRO A 231 27.08 10.34 -9.33
C PRO A 231 28.41 9.61 -9.61
N GLU A 232 29.32 9.74 -8.68
CA GLU A 232 30.55 8.96 -8.61
C GLU A 232 30.39 7.88 -7.55
N TRP A 233 30.37 6.60 -7.98
CA TRP A 233 30.13 5.46 -7.09
C TRP A 233 31.44 4.90 -6.57
N GLY A 234 31.53 4.76 -5.23
CA GLY A 234 32.55 4.02 -4.51
C GLY A 234 31.95 2.78 -3.81
N PHE A 235 32.79 2.05 -3.09
CA PHE A 235 32.32 0.91 -2.29
C PHE A 235 31.61 1.44 -1.04
N GLY A 236 30.28 1.29 -1.02
CA GLY A 236 29.44 1.79 0.07
C GLY A 236 29.38 3.32 0.16
N THR A 237 29.78 4.04 -0.88
CA THR A 237 29.74 5.50 -0.94
C THR A 237 29.22 5.96 -2.29
N VAL A 238 28.59 7.11 -2.32
CA VAL A 238 28.25 7.81 -3.57
C VAL A 238 28.47 9.31 -3.36
N THR A 239 29.17 9.92 -4.30
CA THR A 239 29.45 11.37 -4.28
C THR A 239 28.76 12.04 -5.46
N TYR A 240 28.01 13.10 -5.17
CA TYR A 240 27.35 13.93 -6.16
C TYR A 240 28.03 15.29 -6.23
N PRO A 241 28.49 15.74 -7.42
CA PRO A 241 28.72 17.15 -7.63
C PRO A 241 27.40 17.91 -7.45
N ILE A 242 27.42 18.98 -6.67
CA ILE A 242 26.24 19.79 -6.37
C ILE A 242 26.49 21.25 -6.74
N THR A 243 25.51 21.87 -7.39
CA THR A 243 25.43 23.32 -7.53
C THR A 243 24.18 23.79 -6.80
N ALA A 244 24.29 24.80 -5.99
CA ALA A 244 23.19 25.27 -5.15
C ALA A 244 23.18 26.81 -5.09
N VAL A 245 22.00 27.38 -4.89
CA VAL A 245 21.83 28.79 -4.58
C VAL A 245 21.59 28.93 -3.09
N VAL A 246 22.55 29.53 -2.40
CA VAL A 246 22.54 29.73 -0.96
C VAL A 246 22.59 31.24 -0.68
N ARG A 247 21.56 31.79 -0.04
CA ARG A 247 21.46 33.23 0.26
C ARG A 247 21.73 34.12 -0.96
N ALA A 248 21.12 33.76 -2.10
CA ALA A 248 21.28 34.42 -3.40
C ALA A 248 22.69 34.36 -4.03
N LYS A 249 23.60 33.54 -3.49
CA LYS A 249 24.93 33.28 -4.06
C LYS A 249 24.97 31.89 -4.71
N ASN A 250 25.68 31.77 -5.83
CA ASN A 250 25.90 30.48 -6.47
C ASN A 250 27.04 29.75 -5.75
N CYS A 251 26.77 28.58 -5.28
CA CYS A 251 27.71 27.71 -4.62
C CYS A 251 27.90 26.43 -5.43
N SER A 252 29.11 25.90 -5.44
CA SER A 252 29.41 24.62 -6.06
C SER A 252 30.23 23.76 -5.12
N GLY A 253 30.06 22.46 -5.19
CA GLY A 253 30.76 21.52 -4.31
C GLY A 253 30.38 20.07 -4.54
N THR A 254 30.59 19.26 -3.53
CA THR A 254 30.26 17.82 -3.54
C THR A 254 29.54 17.43 -2.27
N ILE A 255 28.61 16.49 -2.40
CA ILE A 255 27.95 15.85 -1.27
C ILE A 255 28.17 14.34 -1.37
N THR A 256 28.69 13.73 -0.31
CA THR A 256 28.92 12.29 -0.23
C THR A 256 27.93 11.65 0.72
N LEU A 257 27.33 10.56 0.29
CA LEU A 257 26.49 9.69 1.10
C LEU A 257 27.20 8.38 1.38
N ASN A 258 26.98 7.83 2.57
CA ASN A 258 27.55 6.55 3.03
C ASN A 258 26.44 5.53 3.22
N TRP A 259 26.66 4.29 2.77
CA TRP A 259 25.75 3.17 2.93
C TRP A 259 25.95 2.49 4.29
N LEU A 260 24.90 2.45 5.11
CA LEU A 260 24.87 1.79 6.42
C LEU A 260 23.93 0.58 6.41
N PHE A 261 24.14 -0.40 5.53
CA PHE A 261 23.36 -1.64 5.37
C PHE A 261 21.84 -1.50 5.20
N ILE A 262 21.19 -0.61 5.94
CA ILE A 262 19.74 -0.39 5.93
C ILE A 262 19.32 0.87 5.16
N GLY A 263 20.29 1.72 4.79
CA GLY A 263 20.01 2.96 4.06
C GLY A 263 21.24 3.85 3.90
N TRP A 264 21.03 4.93 3.16
CA TRP A 264 22.02 5.97 2.92
C TRP A 264 21.91 7.06 3.96
N VAL A 265 23.06 7.52 4.45
CA VAL A 265 23.18 8.65 5.37
C VAL A 265 24.12 9.69 4.78
N GLN A 266 23.96 10.95 5.15
CA GLN A 266 24.87 12.01 4.78
C GLN A 266 26.26 11.73 5.37
N GLY A 267 27.25 11.80 4.50
CA GLY A 267 28.67 11.82 4.88
C GLY A 267 29.21 13.25 4.88
N GLN A 268 30.28 13.47 4.12
CA GLN A 268 30.90 14.80 4.00
C GLN A 268 30.18 15.63 2.92
N ALA A 269 30.03 16.91 3.17
CA ALA A 269 29.64 17.91 2.20
C ALA A 269 30.67 19.03 2.17
N GLN A 270 31.14 19.38 0.99
CA GLN A 270 32.13 20.46 0.79
C GLN A 270 31.61 21.38 -0.30
N TRP A 271 31.60 22.69 -0.04
CA TRP A 271 31.14 23.65 -1.06
C TRP A 271 31.88 24.98 -0.91
N THR A 272 31.97 25.68 -2.00
CA THR A 272 32.50 27.06 -2.09
C THR A 272 31.48 27.93 -2.80
N CYS A 273 31.24 29.13 -2.31
CA CYS A 273 30.34 30.09 -2.88
C CYS A 273 31.13 31.20 -3.61
N SER A 274 30.60 31.63 -4.77
CA SER A 274 31.12 32.82 -5.44
C SER A 274 30.92 34.05 -4.56
N SER A 275 31.95 34.81 -4.43
CA SER A 275 31.92 36.09 -3.72
C SER A 275 30.94 37.09 -4.31
#